data_b4016a795027cb4a26ee72b5682c048b
#
_entry.id   b4016a795027cb4a26ee72b5682c048b
#
_cell.length_a   1.000
_cell.length_b   1.000
_cell.length_c   1.000
_cell.angle_alpha   90.00
_cell.angle_beta   90.00
_cell.angle_gamma   90.00
#
_symmetry.space_group_name_H-M   'P 1'
#
loop_
_entity.id
_entity.type
_entity.pdbx_description
1 polymer ?
#
loop_
_entity_poly.entity_id
_entity_poly.type
_entity_poly.pdbx_seq_one_letter_code
_entity_poly.pdbx_strand_id
1 'polypeptide(L)'
;MSSLVAFAESIEQSQVGTAIAESRYWWPIFEGTHLLSLSISFGLIFVTDLRLIGVWLRRVPVMDVLHQLRPYILGGFVLTFISGGLVFWSEAATVMVSPLWTAKILLILLGGLNALYFEFVIAKRPEVVENRTPLPSSVRYAGLASMTIWTVVIICGRLLAYLPR
;
A
#
# COMPACT_ATOMS: atom_id res chain seq x y z
N MET A 1 -8.08 -25.41 6.90
CA MET A 1 -6.72 -24.94 7.29
C MET A 1 -5.62 -25.79 6.64
N SER A 2 -5.71 -27.12 6.59
CA SER A 2 -4.69 -27.98 5.98
C SER A 2 -4.38 -27.69 4.50
N SER A 3 -5.37 -27.38 3.67
CA SER A 3 -5.17 -27.11 2.24
C SER A 3 -4.48 -25.77 1.96
N LEU A 4 -4.75 -24.74 2.76
CA LEU A 4 -4.08 -23.44 2.64
C LEU A 4 -2.63 -23.49 3.07
N VAL A 5 -2.34 -24.23 4.14
CA VAL A 5 -0.97 -24.44 4.62
C VAL A 5 -0.17 -25.22 3.58
N ALA A 6 -0.72 -26.33 3.07
CA ALA A 6 -0.05 -27.12 2.02
C ALA A 6 0.19 -26.30 0.74
N PHE A 7 -0.73 -25.42 0.37
CA PHE A 7 -0.55 -24.52 -0.76
C PHE A 7 0.58 -23.51 -0.50
N ALA A 8 0.61 -22.88 0.68
CA ALA A 8 1.65 -21.94 1.06
C ALA A 8 3.04 -22.60 1.09
N GLU A 9 3.13 -23.83 1.65
CA GLU A 9 4.34 -24.64 1.64
C GLU A 9 4.81 -24.98 0.21
N SER A 10 3.88 -25.30 -0.69
CA SER A 10 4.20 -25.59 -2.09
C SER A 10 4.76 -24.38 -2.84
N ILE A 11 4.31 -23.16 -2.50
CA ILE A 11 4.85 -21.90 -3.04
C ILE A 11 6.27 -21.67 -2.50
N GLU A 12 6.45 -21.75 -1.19
CA GLU A 12 7.72 -21.48 -0.52
C GLU A 12 8.80 -22.48 -0.95
N GLN A 13 8.46 -23.78 -1.06
CA GLN A 13 9.36 -24.87 -1.48
C GLN A 13 9.58 -24.94 -2.99
N SER A 14 8.96 -24.05 -3.78
CA SER A 14 9.22 -23.97 -5.21
C SER A 14 10.66 -23.54 -5.49
N GLN A 15 11.18 -23.85 -6.69
CA GLN A 15 12.52 -23.42 -7.10
C GLN A 15 12.77 -21.92 -6.93
N VAL A 16 11.76 -21.09 -7.18
CA VAL A 16 11.84 -19.64 -7.02
C VAL A 16 11.85 -19.26 -5.53
N GLY A 17 10.97 -19.84 -4.72
CA GLY A 17 10.89 -19.55 -3.29
C GLY A 17 12.20 -19.90 -2.57
N THR A 18 12.70 -21.11 -2.76
CA THR A 18 13.98 -21.57 -2.20
C THR A 18 15.16 -20.74 -2.71
N ALA A 19 15.22 -20.43 -4.00
CA ALA A 19 16.29 -19.63 -4.57
C ALA A 19 16.35 -18.21 -3.97
N ILE A 20 15.20 -17.62 -3.62
CA ILE A 20 15.15 -16.31 -2.97
C ILE A 20 15.52 -16.46 -1.48
N ALA A 21 14.92 -17.43 -0.76
CA ALA A 21 15.10 -17.62 0.67
C ALA A 21 16.55 -17.96 1.04
N GLU A 22 17.22 -18.81 0.26
CA GLU A 22 18.60 -19.25 0.51
C GLU A 22 19.64 -18.28 -0.03
N SER A 23 19.25 -17.31 -0.84
CA SER A 23 20.18 -16.38 -1.43
C SER A 23 20.63 -15.30 -0.45
N ARG A 24 21.95 -15.19 -0.29
CA ARG A 24 22.59 -14.15 0.49
C ARG A 24 22.28 -12.73 -0.02
N TYR A 25 21.94 -12.58 -1.32
CA TYR A 25 21.79 -11.29 -1.99
C TYR A 25 20.36 -10.99 -2.40
N TRP A 26 19.60 -11.96 -2.93
CA TRP A 26 18.28 -11.71 -3.49
C TRP A 26 17.25 -11.31 -2.44
N TRP A 27 17.21 -11.99 -1.31
CA TRP A 27 16.25 -11.67 -0.25
C TRP A 27 16.43 -10.23 0.28
N PRO A 28 17.66 -9.79 0.68
CA PRO A 28 17.89 -8.41 1.11
C PRO A 28 17.60 -7.36 0.03
N ILE A 29 17.89 -7.68 -1.25
CA ILE A 29 17.60 -6.77 -2.36
C ILE A 29 16.09 -6.59 -2.54
N PHE A 30 15.31 -7.67 -2.52
CA PHE A 30 13.86 -7.58 -2.68
C PHE A 30 13.20 -6.91 -1.47
N GLU A 31 13.62 -7.23 -0.25
CA GLU A 31 13.15 -6.56 0.96
C GLU A 31 13.51 -5.07 0.94
N GLY A 32 14.75 -4.72 0.66
CA GLY A 32 15.21 -3.33 0.56
C GLY A 32 14.46 -2.55 -0.52
N THR A 33 14.23 -3.15 -1.70
CA THR A 33 13.45 -2.57 -2.78
C THR A 33 12.00 -2.36 -2.35
N HIS A 34 11.40 -3.34 -1.65
CA HIS A 34 10.05 -3.25 -1.13
C HIS A 34 9.92 -2.09 -0.13
N LEU A 35 10.81 -1.99 0.83
CA LEU A 35 10.80 -0.92 1.83
C LEU A 35 11.01 0.46 1.20
N LEU A 36 11.92 0.58 0.24
CA LEU A 36 12.19 1.85 -0.43
C LEU A 36 11.01 2.31 -1.29
N SER A 37 10.48 1.43 -2.13
CA SER A 37 9.31 1.73 -2.97
C SER A 37 8.07 2.05 -2.14
N LEU A 38 7.87 1.34 -1.04
CA LEU A 38 6.82 1.57 -0.07
C LEU A 38 6.95 2.95 0.58
N SER A 39 8.16 3.33 1.02
CA SER A 39 8.42 4.64 1.63
C SER A 39 8.10 5.79 0.67
N ILE A 40 8.48 5.66 -0.61
CA ILE A 40 8.18 6.67 -1.64
C ILE A 40 6.67 6.75 -1.87
N SER A 41 6.01 5.62 -2.13
CA SER A 41 4.57 5.58 -2.44
C SER A 41 3.72 6.12 -1.31
N PHE A 42 3.98 5.67 -0.08
CA PHE A 42 3.23 6.14 1.10
C PHE A 42 3.55 7.58 1.46
N GLY A 43 4.80 8.01 1.32
CA GLY A 43 5.16 9.41 1.51
C GLY A 43 4.36 10.33 0.60
N LEU A 44 4.24 9.97 -0.69
CA LEU A 44 3.45 10.75 -1.66
C LEU A 44 1.95 10.66 -1.43
N ILE A 45 1.43 9.50 -0.99
CA ILE A 45 0.03 9.37 -0.57
C ILE A 45 -0.25 10.28 0.62
N PHE A 46 0.59 10.28 1.64
CA PHE A 46 0.41 11.11 2.82
C PHE A 46 0.45 12.60 2.48
N VAL A 47 1.33 13.03 1.57
CA VAL A 47 1.31 14.40 1.05
C VAL A 47 -0.04 14.74 0.39
N THR A 48 -0.55 13.82 -0.44
CA THR A 48 -1.86 13.96 -1.08
C THR A 48 -2.98 14.02 -0.04
N ASP A 49 -3.01 13.10 0.91
CA ASP A 49 -4.03 13.01 1.96
C ASP A 49 -4.02 14.26 2.85
N LEU A 50 -2.85 14.78 3.23
CA LEU A 50 -2.72 16.04 3.97
C LEU A 50 -3.30 17.22 3.20
N ARG A 51 -3.16 17.21 1.85
CA ARG A 51 -3.83 18.22 0.99
C ARG A 51 -5.34 18.05 1.00
N LEU A 52 -5.85 16.82 0.89
CA LEU A 52 -7.29 16.51 0.90
C LEU A 52 -7.94 16.89 2.24
N ILE A 53 -7.26 16.61 3.35
CA ILE A 53 -7.69 16.99 4.71
C ILE A 53 -7.67 18.51 4.91
N GLY A 54 -6.84 19.22 4.14
CA GLY A 54 -6.69 20.66 4.23
C GLY A 54 -5.71 21.11 5.32
N VAL A 55 -4.74 20.27 5.68
CA VAL A 55 -3.65 20.59 6.64
C VAL A 55 -2.45 21.19 5.92
N TRP A 56 -2.07 20.62 4.78
CA TRP A 56 -0.89 21.03 4.02
C TRP A 56 -1.25 21.38 2.58
N LEU A 57 -0.39 22.14 1.89
CA LEU A 57 -0.54 22.58 0.49
C LEU A 57 -1.91 23.25 0.18
N ARG A 58 -2.51 23.96 1.14
CA ARG A 58 -3.87 24.52 1.03
C ARG A 58 -4.07 25.45 -0.16
N ARG A 59 -2.98 26.11 -0.61
CA ARG A 59 -3.02 27.08 -1.73
C ARG A 59 -2.88 26.40 -3.08
N VAL A 60 -2.46 25.12 -3.12
CA VAL A 60 -2.29 24.37 -4.37
C VAL A 60 -3.62 23.68 -4.70
N PRO A 61 -4.13 23.79 -5.93
CA PRO A 61 -5.33 23.05 -6.34
C PRO A 61 -5.19 21.55 -6.13
N VAL A 62 -6.29 20.89 -5.70
CA VAL A 62 -6.27 19.43 -5.45
C VAL A 62 -5.86 18.66 -6.70
N MET A 63 -6.42 19.06 -7.85
CA MET A 63 -6.15 18.38 -9.12
C MET A 63 -4.69 18.49 -9.54
N ASP A 64 -4.02 19.60 -9.27
CA ASP A 64 -2.61 19.79 -9.59
C ASP A 64 -1.72 18.84 -8.76
N VAL A 65 -2.03 18.70 -7.46
CA VAL A 65 -1.32 17.74 -6.59
C VAL A 65 -1.53 16.31 -7.08
N LEU A 66 -2.76 15.94 -7.42
CA LEU A 66 -3.10 14.62 -7.94
C LEU A 66 -2.38 14.35 -9.27
N HIS A 67 -2.43 15.27 -10.21
CA HIS A 67 -1.81 15.08 -11.53
C HIS A 67 -0.30 14.93 -11.44
N GLN A 68 0.36 15.69 -10.57
CA GLN A 68 1.81 15.61 -10.39
C GLN A 68 2.26 14.35 -9.65
N LEU A 69 1.56 13.94 -8.59
CA LEU A 69 2.02 12.85 -7.73
C LEU A 69 1.54 11.47 -8.17
N ARG A 70 0.38 11.37 -8.86
CA ARG A 70 -0.24 10.10 -9.28
C ARG A 70 0.71 9.16 -10.02
N PRO A 71 1.47 9.55 -11.06
CA PRO A 71 2.33 8.62 -11.78
C PRO A 71 3.41 8.01 -10.88
N TYR A 72 3.96 8.78 -9.94
CA TYR A 72 4.96 8.31 -9.00
C TYR A 72 4.36 7.37 -7.94
N ILE A 73 3.15 7.69 -7.45
CA ILE A 73 2.40 6.83 -6.52
C ILE A 73 2.13 5.48 -7.19
N LEU A 74 1.58 5.48 -8.40
CA LEU A 74 1.25 4.25 -9.12
C LEU A 74 2.51 3.43 -9.45
N GLY A 75 3.57 4.06 -9.95
CA GLY A 75 4.85 3.41 -10.22
C GLY A 75 5.47 2.78 -8.98
N GLY A 76 5.45 3.51 -7.86
CA GLY A 76 5.91 3.01 -6.58
C GLY A 76 5.06 1.85 -6.06
N PHE A 77 3.73 1.89 -6.23
CA PHE A 77 2.86 0.76 -5.88
C PHE A 77 3.15 -0.48 -6.71
N VAL A 78 3.30 -0.35 -8.02
CA VAL A 78 3.65 -1.48 -8.89
C VAL A 78 4.94 -2.14 -8.39
N LEU A 79 5.97 -1.35 -8.11
CA LEU A 79 7.23 -1.87 -7.59
C LEU A 79 7.08 -2.49 -6.19
N THR A 80 6.26 -1.89 -5.32
CA THR A 80 5.94 -2.42 -3.99
C THR A 80 5.22 -3.76 -4.07
N PHE A 81 4.25 -3.92 -4.98
CA PHE A 81 3.54 -5.19 -5.15
C PHE A 81 4.43 -6.28 -5.75
N ILE A 82 5.26 -5.96 -6.74
CA ILE A 82 6.20 -6.94 -7.32
C ILE A 82 7.21 -7.40 -6.26
N SER A 83 7.90 -6.47 -5.61
CA SER A 83 8.91 -6.81 -4.59
C SER A 83 8.30 -7.49 -3.37
N GLY A 84 7.14 -7.01 -2.91
CA GLY A 84 6.41 -7.63 -1.80
C GLY A 84 5.88 -9.03 -2.14
N GLY A 85 5.50 -9.28 -3.39
CA GLY A 85 5.15 -10.62 -3.87
C GLY A 85 6.33 -11.57 -3.86
N LEU A 86 7.52 -11.10 -4.23
CA LEU A 86 8.74 -11.91 -4.19
C LEU A 86 9.18 -12.23 -2.74
N VAL A 87 9.10 -11.26 -1.84
CA VAL A 87 9.37 -11.50 -0.40
C VAL A 87 8.33 -12.46 0.18
N PHE A 88 7.04 -12.27 -0.14
CA PHE A 88 5.98 -13.19 0.27
C PHE A 88 6.24 -14.62 -0.24
N TRP A 89 6.70 -14.76 -1.49
CA TRP A 89 6.96 -16.06 -2.10
C TRP A 89 7.99 -16.88 -1.30
N SER A 90 8.99 -16.23 -0.73
CA SER A 90 10.05 -16.88 0.06
C SER A 90 9.67 -17.19 1.51
N GLU A 91 8.54 -16.67 2.02
CA GLU A 91 8.09 -16.83 3.41
C GLU A 91 6.58 -17.16 3.50
N ALA A 92 6.01 -17.73 2.43
CA ALA A 92 4.56 -17.88 2.27
C ALA A 92 3.92 -18.74 3.38
N ALA A 93 4.57 -19.82 3.80
CA ALA A 93 4.05 -20.74 4.82
C ALA A 93 3.91 -20.04 6.19
N THR A 94 4.93 -19.26 6.57
CA THR A 94 4.93 -18.53 7.85
C THR A 94 3.94 -17.38 7.84
N VAL A 95 3.92 -16.62 6.74
CA VAL A 95 3.16 -15.37 6.66
C VAL A 95 1.66 -15.62 6.47
N MET A 96 1.29 -16.60 5.63
CA MET A 96 -0.10 -16.83 5.21
C MET A 96 -1.01 -17.31 6.34
N VAL A 97 -0.47 -17.96 7.36
CA VAL A 97 -1.23 -18.42 8.54
C VAL A 97 -1.43 -17.32 9.59
N SER A 98 -0.76 -16.19 9.44
CA SER A 98 -0.83 -15.09 10.40
C SER A 98 -2.11 -14.28 10.26
N PRO A 99 -2.84 -13.99 11.38
CA PRO A 99 -3.96 -13.07 11.35
C PRO A 99 -3.58 -11.65 10.88
N LEU A 100 -2.34 -11.23 11.15
CA LEU A 100 -1.81 -9.94 10.70
C LEU A 100 -1.72 -9.86 9.16
N TRP A 101 -1.37 -10.98 8.51
CA TRP A 101 -1.38 -11.06 7.05
C TRP A 101 -2.78 -10.87 6.49
N THR A 102 -3.75 -11.60 7.02
CA THR A 102 -5.16 -11.48 6.60
C THR A 102 -5.66 -10.05 6.79
N ALA A 103 -5.41 -9.46 7.96
CA ALA A 103 -5.78 -8.07 8.25
C ALA A 103 -5.12 -7.09 7.27
N LYS A 104 -3.81 -7.26 6.98
CA LYS A 104 -3.07 -6.44 6.03
C LYS A 104 -3.68 -6.51 4.63
N ILE A 105 -4.00 -7.70 4.12
CA ILE A 105 -4.60 -7.86 2.78
C ILE A 105 -5.97 -7.20 2.72
N LEU A 106 -6.82 -7.40 3.72
CA LEU A 106 -8.13 -6.74 3.78
C LEU A 106 -8.02 -5.22 3.82
N LEU A 107 -7.07 -4.69 4.57
CA LEU A 107 -6.81 -3.25 4.62
C LEU A 107 -6.28 -2.70 3.30
N ILE A 108 -5.40 -3.43 2.60
CA ILE A 108 -4.93 -3.05 1.26
C ILE A 108 -6.10 -2.97 0.29
N LEU A 109 -7.00 -3.96 0.30
CA LEU A 109 -8.21 -3.94 -0.53
C LEU A 109 -9.11 -2.75 -0.19
N LEU A 110 -9.32 -2.48 1.10
CA LEU A 110 -10.12 -1.35 1.56
C LEU A 110 -9.50 -0.01 1.15
N GLY A 111 -8.17 0.13 1.28
CA GLY A 111 -7.43 1.32 0.82
C GLY A 111 -7.53 1.52 -0.70
N GLY A 112 -7.43 0.42 -1.45
CA GLY A 112 -7.65 0.42 -2.90
C GLY A 112 -9.06 0.86 -3.29
N LEU A 113 -10.09 0.33 -2.62
CA LEU A 113 -11.48 0.74 -2.83
C LEU A 113 -11.71 2.21 -2.50
N ASN A 114 -11.13 2.71 -1.39
CA ASN A 114 -11.19 4.13 -1.05
C ASN A 114 -10.53 5.00 -2.14
N ALA A 115 -9.37 4.59 -2.66
CA ALA A 115 -8.68 5.30 -3.73
C ALA A 115 -9.49 5.30 -5.04
N LEU A 116 -10.08 4.17 -5.42
CA LEU A 116 -10.95 4.07 -6.60
C LEU A 116 -12.21 4.93 -6.45
N TYR A 117 -12.86 4.88 -5.28
CA TYR A 117 -14.02 5.73 -5.01
C TYR A 117 -13.67 7.22 -5.07
N PHE A 118 -12.54 7.60 -4.49
CA PHE A 118 -12.05 8.98 -4.60
C PHE A 118 -11.82 9.38 -6.05
N GLU A 119 -11.09 8.57 -6.81
CA GLU A 119 -10.72 8.85 -8.19
C GLU A 119 -11.91 8.95 -9.15
N PHE A 120 -12.83 7.99 -9.06
CA PHE A 120 -13.93 7.88 -10.03
C PHE A 120 -15.18 8.66 -9.63
N VAL A 121 -15.35 8.98 -8.36
CA VAL A 121 -16.55 9.65 -7.84
C VAL A 121 -16.26 11.03 -7.28
N ILE A 122 -15.32 11.13 -6.32
CA ILE A 122 -15.11 12.39 -5.58
C ILE A 122 -14.32 13.39 -6.42
N ALA A 123 -13.21 12.97 -7.03
CA ALA A 123 -12.30 13.84 -7.79
C ALA A 123 -12.97 14.43 -9.04
N LYS A 124 -14.03 13.81 -9.54
CA LYS A 124 -14.80 14.31 -10.72
C LYS A 124 -15.88 15.33 -10.36
N ARG A 125 -16.12 15.62 -9.09
CA ARG A 125 -17.13 16.60 -8.69
C ARG A 125 -16.69 18.02 -9.09
N PRO A 126 -17.61 18.84 -9.61
CA PRO A 126 -17.27 20.21 -10.02
C PRO A 126 -16.59 21.03 -8.93
N GLU A 127 -17.00 20.85 -7.67
CA GLU A 127 -16.43 21.57 -6.53
C GLU A 127 -14.95 21.22 -6.29
N VAL A 128 -14.53 20.01 -6.63
CA VAL A 128 -13.14 19.54 -6.51
C VAL A 128 -12.32 19.99 -7.71
N VAL A 129 -12.87 19.85 -8.92
CA VAL A 129 -12.23 20.26 -10.17
C VAL A 129 -11.96 21.77 -10.18
N GLU A 130 -12.95 22.56 -9.77
CA GLU A 130 -12.86 24.02 -9.68
C GLU A 130 -12.12 24.51 -8.42
N ASN A 131 -11.67 23.59 -7.57
CA ASN A 131 -10.99 23.86 -6.30
C ASN A 131 -11.78 24.87 -5.41
N ARG A 132 -13.11 24.70 -5.33
CA ARG A 132 -13.97 25.55 -4.48
C ARG A 132 -13.58 25.41 -3.01
N THR A 133 -13.55 26.51 -2.30
CA THR A 133 -13.24 26.54 -0.87
C THR A 133 -14.48 26.97 -0.07
N PRO A 134 -14.83 26.25 1.00
CA PRO A 134 -14.19 25.06 1.54
C PRO A 134 -14.43 23.81 0.66
N LEU A 135 -13.45 22.87 0.65
CA LEU A 135 -13.61 21.57 -0.03
C LEU A 135 -14.75 20.77 0.62
N PRO A 136 -15.49 19.97 -0.17
CA PRO A 136 -16.51 19.07 0.36
C PRO A 136 -15.98 18.16 1.47
N SER A 137 -16.80 17.88 2.47
CA SER A 137 -16.43 17.01 3.59
C SER A 137 -16.04 15.58 3.12
N SER A 138 -16.65 15.11 2.03
CA SER A 138 -16.30 13.81 1.41
C SER A 138 -14.83 13.73 0.99
N VAL A 139 -14.21 14.82 0.52
CA VAL A 139 -12.78 14.90 0.18
C VAL A 139 -11.93 14.68 1.43
N ARG A 140 -12.28 15.36 2.51
CA ARG A 140 -11.57 15.27 3.80
C ARG A 140 -11.68 13.88 4.41
N TYR A 141 -12.87 13.28 4.38
CA TYR A 141 -13.08 11.94 4.90
C TYR A 141 -12.34 10.88 4.08
N ALA A 142 -12.29 11.00 2.76
CA ALA A 142 -11.51 10.11 1.91
C ALA A 142 -10.00 10.18 2.24
N GLY A 143 -9.46 11.38 2.43
CA GLY A 143 -8.06 11.55 2.85
C GLY A 143 -7.78 11.01 4.25
N LEU A 144 -8.67 11.24 5.23
CA LEU A 144 -8.54 10.68 6.58
C LEU A 144 -8.59 9.15 6.57
N ALA A 145 -9.54 8.56 5.84
CA ALA A 145 -9.66 7.12 5.68
C ALA A 145 -8.40 6.52 5.04
N SER A 146 -7.93 7.13 3.93
CA SER A 146 -6.68 6.73 3.26
C SER A 146 -5.51 6.71 4.23
N MET A 147 -5.23 7.84 4.88
CA MET A 147 -4.12 7.97 5.82
C MET A 147 -4.19 6.94 6.96
N THR A 148 -5.37 6.72 7.53
CA THR A 148 -5.56 5.74 8.62
C THR A 148 -5.33 4.32 8.13
N ILE A 149 -5.95 3.94 7.02
CA ILE A 149 -5.84 2.58 6.46
C ILE A 149 -4.39 2.26 6.14
N TRP A 150 -3.70 3.15 5.41
CA TRP A 150 -2.33 2.91 5.01
C TRP A 150 -1.35 2.91 6.20
N THR A 151 -1.57 3.74 7.22
CA THR A 151 -0.79 3.67 8.47
C THR A 151 -0.91 2.29 9.12
N VAL A 152 -2.13 1.76 9.22
CA VAL A 152 -2.34 0.42 9.80
C VAL A 152 -1.74 -0.68 8.93
N VAL A 153 -1.80 -0.57 7.58
CA VAL A 153 -1.12 -1.50 6.65
C VAL A 153 0.39 -1.55 6.90
N ILE A 154 1.02 -0.39 7.10
CA ILE A 154 2.46 -0.30 7.42
C ILE A 154 2.75 -0.99 8.76
N ILE A 155 1.95 -0.71 9.78
CA ILE A 155 2.11 -1.32 11.11
C ILE A 155 1.96 -2.84 11.03
N CYS A 156 0.92 -3.34 10.38
CA CYS A 156 0.73 -4.79 10.18
C CYS A 156 1.91 -5.41 9.43
N GLY A 157 2.38 -4.77 8.36
CA GLY A 157 3.54 -5.24 7.59
C GLY A 157 4.82 -5.29 8.44
N ARG A 158 5.02 -4.28 9.30
CA ARG A 158 6.19 -4.27 10.17
C ARG A 158 6.11 -5.32 11.27
N LEU A 159 4.94 -5.52 11.86
CA LEU A 159 4.74 -6.56 12.88
C LEU A 159 4.94 -7.98 12.33
N LEU A 160 4.55 -8.22 11.07
CA LEU A 160 4.80 -9.51 10.40
C LEU A 160 6.29 -9.90 10.39
N ALA A 161 7.20 -8.94 10.25
CA ALA A 161 8.64 -9.19 10.25
C ALA A 161 9.19 -9.67 11.62
N TYR A 162 8.43 -9.56 12.68
CA TYR A 162 8.80 -10.02 14.02
C TYR A 162 8.09 -11.32 14.45
N LEU A 163 7.34 -11.95 13.55
CA LEU A 163 6.76 -13.27 13.84
C LEU A 163 7.89 -14.29 14.00
N PRO A 164 7.79 -15.22 14.96
CA PRO A 164 8.74 -16.31 15.09
C PRO A 164 8.69 -17.17 13.82
N ARG A 165 9.83 -17.42 13.25
CA ARG A 165 10.05 -18.30 12.08
C ARG A 165 10.23 -19.73 12.52
#